data_0d0b67b33bad292b5b17c4a61a28bd43
#
_entry.id   0d0b67b33bad292b5b17c4a61a28bd43
#
_cell.length_a   1.000
_cell.length_b   1.000
_cell.length_c   1.000
_cell.angle_alpha   90.00
_cell.angle_beta   90.00
_cell.angle_gamma   90.00
#
_symmetry.space_group_name_H-M   'P 1'
#
loop_
_entity.id
_entity.type
_entity.pdbx_description
1 polymer ?
#
loop_
_entity_poly.entity_id
_entity_poly.type
_entity_poly.pdbx_seq_one_letter_code
_entity_poly.pdbx_strand_id
1 'polypeptide(L)'
;MPFRFFQRFRIAPGLRLNVSKGGISLSAGPRGAQFTIGTSGTRATAGLPGTGLHYTVHNPHKKLLGQSSGDATSDRRGKQTANEPPQPKLPNLSWLERLTTDSDSKDFIDGWQAWGRGEVDTAMRKFRAVSADSKQGTDAAWVAAVLHAQREEYAQAIGLLQRALERPDELGQACQAHDFTPKVQVSVTPEVDAMMVPTAASARLFLAELQQSNGDSKAALATLAQALADQPEGQDIDPVMLAAFGELATDAGEADAIHRFNVLAADIGNDTRVHTAVMFYRAKTLFEQQLFDAALSVLTPALRRKKDRAPELLRDIRFLRGKTYEALNRRAQARRDFEQVYAEDPEYDGIRQALGL
;
A
#
# COMPACT_ATOMS: atom_id res chain seq x y z
N MET A 1 -0.51 -25.30 13.23
CA MET A 1 -1.54 -24.83 12.30
C MET A 1 -1.31 -23.34 12.10
N PRO A 2 -1.03 -22.85 10.90
CA PRO A 2 -0.81 -21.42 10.70
C PRO A 2 -2.14 -20.71 10.79
N PHE A 3 -2.25 -19.80 11.73
CA PHE A 3 -3.39 -18.88 11.84
C PHE A 3 -3.30 -17.85 10.72
N ARG A 4 -4.09 -18.01 9.67
CA ARG A 4 -4.31 -16.98 8.65
C ARG A 4 -5.44 -16.08 9.12
N PHE A 5 -5.10 -14.86 9.52
CA PHE A 5 -6.03 -13.87 10.06
C PHE A 5 -6.32 -12.72 9.12
N PHE A 6 -6.42 -12.95 7.83
CA PHE A 6 -7.08 -11.99 6.93
C PHE A 6 -7.59 -12.72 5.71
N GLN A 7 -8.91 -12.92 5.63
CA GLN A 7 -9.55 -13.23 4.35
C GLN A 7 -9.94 -11.92 3.68
N ARG A 8 -9.11 -11.43 2.77
CA ARG A 8 -9.59 -10.57 1.71
C ARG A 8 -10.35 -11.44 0.74
N PHE A 9 -11.68 -11.42 0.82
CA PHE A 9 -12.50 -12.06 -0.19
C PHE A 9 -12.39 -11.24 -1.48
N ARG A 10 -11.54 -11.64 -2.41
CA ARG A 10 -11.68 -11.27 -3.80
C ARG A 10 -12.88 -12.04 -4.34
N ILE A 11 -14.02 -11.37 -4.44
CA ILE A 11 -15.23 -11.98 -5.02
C ILE A 11 -15.10 -12.07 -6.55
N ALA A 12 -14.37 -11.15 -7.16
CA ALA A 12 -14.02 -11.12 -8.58
C ALA A 12 -12.88 -10.11 -8.83
N PRO A 13 -12.19 -10.15 -9.99
CA PRO A 13 -11.25 -9.12 -10.39
C PRO A 13 -11.92 -7.74 -10.32
N GLY A 14 -11.36 -6.82 -9.53
CA GLY A 14 -11.89 -5.46 -9.36
C GLY A 14 -13.01 -5.27 -8.34
N LEU A 15 -13.54 -6.34 -7.72
CA LEU A 15 -14.59 -6.26 -6.70
C LEU A 15 -14.02 -6.60 -5.32
N ARG A 16 -14.10 -5.65 -4.36
CA ARG A 16 -13.64 -5.83 -2.98
C ARG A 16 -14.78 -5.56 -2.01
N LEU A 17 -15.01 -6.51 -1.14
CA LEU A 17 -15.87 -6.32 0.02
C LEU A 17 -14.99 -5.89 1.19
N ASN A 18 -15.22 -4.67 1.70
CA ASN A 18 -14.59 -4.22 2.92
C ASN A 18 -15.64 -4.28 4.04
N VAL A 19 -15.37 -5.09 5.03
CA VAL A 19 -16.20 -5.17 6.23
C VAL A 19 -15.47 -4.43 7.34
N SER A 20 -16.05 -3.33 7.81
CA SER A 20 -15.51 -2.54 8.92
C SER A 20 -16.62 -2.16 9.89
N LYS A 21 -16.26 -1.73 11.09
CA LYS A 21 -17.22 -1.32 12.14
C LYS A 21 -18.10 -0.12 11.75
N GLY A 22 -17.70 0.65 10.74
CA GLY A 22 -18.53 1.72 10.15
C GLY A 22 -19.57 1.20 9.17
N GLY A 23 -19.63 -0.12 8.94
CA GLY A 23 -20.53 -0.79 8.03
C GLY A 23 -19.82 -1.59 6.93
N ILE A 24 -20.62 -2.26 6.15
CA ILE A 24 -20.19 -2.99 4.96
C ILE A 24 -20.04 -1.98 3.83
N SER A 25 -18.89 -1.95 3.17
CA SER A 25 -18.70 -1.20 1.94
C SER A 25 -18.28 -2.11 0.81
N LEU A 26 -18.93 -1.95 -0.33
CA LEU A 26 -18.62 -2.64 -1.56
C LEU A 26 -17.83 -1.68 -2.46
N SER A 27 -16.61 -2.04 -2.78
CA SER A 27 -15.80 -1.29 -3.72
C SER A 27 -15.75 -2.05 -5.03
N ALA A 28 -16.16 -1.41 -6.11
CA ALA A 28 -16.12 -1.93 -7.47
C ALA A 28 -15.27 -1.00 -8.34
N GLY A 29 -14.46 -1.57 -9.19
CA GLY A 29 -13.67 -0.84 -10.17
C GLY A 29 -12.24 -1.35 -10.29
N PRO A 30 -11.60 -1.11 -11.44
CA PRO A 30 -10.19 -1.39 -11.61
C PRO A 30 -9.36 -0.53 -10.64
N ARG A 31 -8.11 -0.97 -10.34
CA ARG A 31 -7.15 -0.16 -9.59
C ARG A 31 -7.03 1.22 -10.24
N GLY A 32 -7.31 2.28 -9.46
CA GLY A 32 -7.27 3.67 -9.93
C GLY A 32 -8.63 4.31 -10.18
N ALA A 33 -9.71 3.54 -10.39
CA ALA A 33 -11.07 4.06 -10.42
C ALA A 33 -11.95 3.18 -9.54
N GLN A 34 -12.08 3.51 -8.26
CA GLN A 34 -12.90 2.77 -7.30
C GLN A 34 -14.15 3.55 -6.95
N PHE A 35 -15.27 2.90 -7.10
CA PHE A 35 -16.54 3.36 -6.58
C PHE A 35 -16.87 2.53 -5.34
N THR A 36 -16.99 3.16 -4.21
CA THR A 36 -17.29 2.51 -2.94
C THR A 36 -18.67 2.95 -2.45
N ILE A 37 -19.55 2.01 -2.22
CA ILE A 37 -20.84 2.22 -1.57
C ILE A 37 -20.75 1.62 -0.18
N GLY A 38 -20.93 2.44 0.84
CA GLY A 38 -20.91 2.01 2.25
C GLY A 38 -22.08 2.57 3.04
N THR A 39 -22.27 2.06 4.24
CA THR A 39 -23.34 2.51 5.16
C THR A 39 -23.20 3.97 5.59
N SER A 40 -22.00 4.56 5.50
CA SER A 40 -21.73 5.97 5.84
C SER A 40 -21.79 6.93 4.64
N GLY A 41 -22.02 6.44 3.43
CA GLY A 41 -22.06 7.26 2.23
C GLY A 41 -21.52 6.55 0.99
N THR A 42 -21.63 7.24 -0.14
CA THR A 42 -20.98 6.83 -1.37
C THR A 42 -19.66 7.58 -1.53
N ARG A 43 -18.62 6.87 -1.88
CA ARG A 43 -17.30 7.41 -2.16
C ARG A 43 -16.93 7.05 -3.58
N ALA A 44 -16.80 8.03 -4.45
CA ALA A 44 -16.20 7.85 -5.76
C ALA A 44 -14.74 8.30 -5.68
N THR A 45 -13.83 7.39 -5.93
CA THR A 45 -12.42 7.70 -6.08
C THR A 45 -12.09 7.49 -7.55
N ALA A 46 -11.88 8.58 -8.27
CA ALA A 46 -11.32 8.55 -9.61
C ALA A 46 -9.84 8.87 -9.48
N GLY A 47 -8.99 7.91 -9.77
CA GLY A 47 -7.55 8.11 -9.93
C GLY A 47 -7.22 7.86 -11.38
N LEU A 48 -6.24 8.54 -11.89
CA LEU A 48 -5.60 8.12 -13.12
C LEU A 48 -4.90 6.79 -12.80
N PRO A 49 -5.36 5.66 -13.38
CA PRO A 49 -4.80 4.35 -13.08
C PRO A 49 -3.28 4.40 -13.26
N GLY A 50 -2.55 4.05 -12.20
CA GLY A 50 -1.10 3.97 -12.21
C GLY A 50 -0.33 5.27 -11.99
N THR A 51 -0.96 6.42 -11.82
CA THR A 51 -0.25 7.68 -11.51
C THR A 51 -0.15 7.99 -10.04
N GLY A 52 -0.87 7.22 -9.18
CA GLY A 52 -1.02 7.53 -7.76
C GLY A 52 -1.85 8.79 -7.47
N LEU A 53 -2.34 9.45 -8.52
CA LEU A 53 -3.21 10.60 -8.41
C LEU A 53 -4.65 10.13 -8.28
N HIS A 54 -5.27 10.42 -7.17
CA HIS A 54 -6.68 10.12 -6.95
C HIS A 54 -7.43 11.36 -6.45
N TYR A 55 -8.60 11.56 -7.03
CA TYR A 55 -9.60 12.50 -6.57
C TYR A 55 -10.71 11.72 -5.89
N THR A 56 -11.03 12.06 -4.65
CA THR A 56 -12.08 11.38 -3.89
C THR A 56 -13.22 12.34 -3.62
N VAL A 57 -14.40 12.02 -4.12
CA VAL A 57 -15.66 12.69 -3.74
C VAL A 57 -16.37 11.82 -2.72
N HIS A 58 -16.67 12.38 -1.57
CA HIS A 58 -17.43 11.74 -0.51
C HIS A 58 -18.80 12.38 -0.40
N ASN A 59 -19.87 11.64 -0.68
CA ASN A 59 -21.25 12.06 -0.47
C ASN A 59 -21.84 11.32 0.74
N PRO A 60 -21.95 11.95 1.90
CA PRO A 60 -22.58 11.34 3.07
C PRO A 60 -24.09 11.16 2.85
N HIS A 61 -24.65 10.01 3.27
CA HIS A 61 -26.07 9.66 3.09
C HIS A 61 -27.10 10.60 3.74
N LYS A 62 -26.69 11.62 4.48
CA LYS A 62 -27.58 12.56 5.16
C LYS A 62 -28.47 13.40 4.23
N LYS A 63 -28.29 13.32 2.91
CA LYS A 63 -29.07 14.07 1.92
C LYS A 63 -30.06 13.24 1.10
N LEU A 64 -30.18 11.93 1.33
CA LEU A 64 -31.04 11.06 0.53
C LEU A 64 -32.39 10.72 1.19
N LEU A 65 -32.65 11.21 2.41
CA LEU A 65 -33.92 10.99 3.11
C LEU A 65 -34.52 12.33 3.54
N GLY A 66 -34.87 13.20 2.60
CA GLY A 66 -35.47 14.51 2.92
C GLY A 66 -36.07 15.19 1.71
N GLN A 67 -37.35 14.85 1.44
CA GLN A 67 -38.38 15.70 0.78
C GLN A 67 -38.22 16.05 -0.70
N SER A 68 -39.10 15.40 -1.44
CA SER A 68 -39.78 15.98 -2.60
C SER A 68 -40.71 17.10 -2.11
N SER A 69 -40.60 18.27 -2.66
CA SER A 69 -41.72 19.10 -3.18
C SER A 69 -41.30 20.53 -3.38
N GLY A 70 -41.56 21.05 -4.56
CA GLY A 70 -42.07 22.39 -4.82
C GLY A 70 -41.04 23.52 -4.95
N ASP A 71 -40.76 23.89 -6.06
CA ASP A 71 -41.27 25.03 -6.83
C ASP A 71 -40.17 25.83 -7.53
N ALA A 72 -40.47 26.15 -8.74
CA ALA A 72 -39.71 26.99 -9.64
C ALA A 72 -39.64 28.43 -9.13
N THR A 73 -38.51 29.09 -9.33
CA THR A 73 -38.43 30.35 -10.11
C THR A 73 -37.02 30.99 -10.05
N SER A 74 -36.55 31.27 -11.23
CA SER A 74 -35.79 32.44 -11.71
C SER A 74 -34.45 32.84 -11.08
N ASP A 75 -33.45 32.69 -11.91
CA ASP A 75 -32.55 33.75 -12.38
C ASP A 75 -31.57 34.40 -11.36
N ARG A 76 -30.30 34.09 -11.58
CA ARG A 76 -29.26 35.11 -11.83
C ARG A 76 -27.87 34.47 -11.97
N ARG A 77 -27.29 34.79 -13.09
CA ARG A 77 -25.87 34.63 -13.46
C ARG A 77 -24.93 34.82 -12.27
N GLY A 78 -24.14 33.80 -12.03
CA GLY A 78 -22.89 33.84 -11.29
C GLY A 78 -22.01 32.72 -11.82
N LYS A 79 -21.10 33.03 -12.75
CA LYS A 79 -19.97 32.19 -13.11
C LYS A 79 -19.16 31.90 -11.85
N GLN A 80 -19.44 30.82 -11.18
CA GLN A 80 -18.45 30.17 -10.34
C GLN A 80 -17.78 29.09 -11.19
N THR A 81 -16.62 29.45 -11.73
CA THR A 81 -15.63 28.47 -12.18
C THR A 81 -15.32 27.59 -10.96
N ALA A 82 -15.86 26.38 -10.95
CA ALA A 82 -15.41 25.36 -10.04
C ALA A 82 -13.88 25.24 -10.26
N ASN A 83 -13.11 25.52 -9.22
CA ASN A 83 -11.69 25.22 -9.18
C ASN A 83 -11.57 23.68 -9.29
N GLU A 84 -11.42 23.16 -10.49
CA GLU A 84 -10.87 21.83 -10.68
C GLU A 84 -9.50 21.82 -10.01
N PRO A 85 -9.22 20.83 -9.15
CA PRO A 85 -7.88 20.69 -8.59
C PRO A 85 -6.89 20.61 -9.75
N PRO A 86 -5.71 21.22 -9.63
CA PRO A 86 -4.74 21.26 -10.71
C PRO A 86 -4.41 19.82 -11.12
N GLN A 87 -4.75 19.48 -12.35
CA GLN A 87 -4.33 18.20 -12.92
C GLN A 87 -2.81 18.15 -12.93
N PRO A 88 -2.18 17.01 -12.60
CA PRO A 88 -0.74 16.88 -12.68
C PRO A 88 -0.29 17.22 -14.09
N LYS A 89 0.68 18.11 -14.18
CA LYS A 89 1.30 18.42 -15.47
C LYS A 89 2.12 17.22 -15.91
N LEU A 90 1.60 16.45 -16.84
CA LEU A 90 2.38 15.41 -17.51
C LEU A 90 3.41 16.05 -18.46
N PRO A 91 4.57 15.43 -18.63
CA PRO A 91 5.57 15.93 -19.57
C PRO A 91 4.97 16.05 -20.98
N ASN A 92 5.25 17.15 -21.65
CA ASN A 92 4.76 17.42 -23.00
C ASN A 92 5.85 18.10 -23.82
N LEU A 93 5.93 17.75 -25.09
CA LEU A 93 6.81 18.40 -26.07
C LEU A 93 5.97 19.28 -27.00
N SER A 94 6.40 20.53 -27.16
CA SER A 94 5.90 21.37 -28.25
C SER A 94 6.26 20.76 -29.61
N TRP A 95 5.61 21.20 -30.68
CA TRP A 95 5.88 20.69 -32.03
C TRP A 95 7.33 20.95 -32.48
N LEU A 96 7.92 22.07 -32.05
CA LEU A 96 9.32 22.42 -32.36
C LEU A 96 10.29 21.51 -31.58
N GLU A 97 10.05 21.28 -30.32
CA GLU A 97 10.86 20.37 -29.50
C GLU A 97 10.82 18.95 -30.05
N ARG A 98 9.67 18.52 -30.59
CA ARG A 98 9.54 17.20 -31.23
C ARG A 98 10.45 17.01 -32.44
N LEU A 99 10.84 18.09 -33.12
CA LEU A 99 11.75 18.00 -34.29
C LEU A 99 13.21 17.75 -33.88
N THR A 100 13.59 18.22 -32.70
CA THR A 100 14.99 18.16 -32.21
C THR A 100 15.21 17.09 -31.14
N THR A 101 14.14 16.53 -30.55
CA THR A 101 14.22 15.52 -29.52
C THR A 101 14.51 14.15 -30.13
N ASP A 102 15.35 13.34 -29.49
CA ASP A 102 15.62 11.95 -29.88
C ASP A 102 14.39 11.05 -29.77
N SER A 103 14.44 9.84 -30.34
CA SER A 103 13.30 8.93 -30.38
C SER A 103 12.93 8.39 -29.00
N ASP A 104 13.93 8.08 -28.14
CA ASP A 104 13.72 7.53 -26.81
C ASP A 104 13.00 8.54 -25.91
N SER A 105 13.43 9.80 -25.93
CA SER A 105 12.75 10.88 -25.21
C SER A 105 11.31 11.10 -25.69
N LYS A 106 11.07 11.01 -27.01
CA LYS A 106 9.72 11.10 -27.58
C LYS A 106 8.84 9.95 -27.11
N ASP A 107 9.32 8.72 -27.22
CA ASP A 107 8.57 7.55 -26.82
C ASP A 107 8.30 7.54 -25.32
N PHE A 108 9.24 7.98 -24.51
CA PHE A 108 9.07 8.14 -23.06
C PHE A 108 7.95 9.14 -22.73
N ILE A 109 7.96 10.33 -23.32
CA ILE A 109 6.96 11.37 -23.09
C ILE A 109 5.58 10.95 -23.63
N ASP A 110 5.54 10.39 -24.85
CA ASP A 110 4.31 9.88 -25.46
C ASP A 110 3.71 8.74 -24.62
N GLY A 111 4.56 7.90 -24.00
CA GLY A 111 4.14 6.87 -23.05
C GLY A 111 3.41 7.44 -21.84
N TRP A 112 3.98 8.48 -21.22
CA TRP A 112 3.34 9.16 -20.10
C TRP A 112 2.02 9.82 -20.48
N GLN A 113 1.96 10.46 -21.65
CA GLN A 113 0.72 11.07 -22.16
C GLN A 113 -0.36 10.02 -22.44
N ALA A 114 0.02 8.91 -23.07
CA ALA A 114 -0.92 7.80 -23.33
C ALA A 114 -1.46 7.24 -22.03
N TRP A 115 -0.58 7.05 -21.03
CA TRP A 115 -1.00 6.57 -19.73
C TRP A 115 -1.94 7.55 -19.01
N GLY A 116 -1.65 8.85 -19.07
CA GLY A 116 -2.53 9.90 -18.54
C GLY A 116 -3.92 9.95 -19.20
N ARG A 117 -4.03 9.50 -20.45
CA ARG A 117 -5.31 9.35 -21.16
C ARG A 117 -6.01 7.99 -20.92
N GLY A 118 -5.37 7.10 -20.12
CA GLY A 118 -5.88 5.75 -19.90
C GLY A 118 -5.61 4.76 -21.03
N GLU A 119 -4.80 5.13 -22.01
CA GLU A 119 -4.42 4.32 -23.16
C GLU A 119 -3.27 3.36 -22.80
N VAL A 120 -3.57 2.39 -21.89
CA VAL A 120 -2.54 1.54 -21.27
C VAL A 120 -1.72 0.77 -22.30
N ASP A 121 -2.34 0.19 -23.33
CA ASP A 121 -1.63 -0.56 -24.37
C ASP A 121 -0.68 0.32 -25.18
N THR A 122 -1.10 1.55 -25.48
CA THR A 122 -0.25 2.53 -26.17
C THR A 122 0.91 2.93 -25.26
N ALA A 123 0.67 3.21 -23.99
CA ALA A 123 1.71 3.52 -23.01
C ALA A 123 2.74 2.39 -22.90
N MET A 124 2.28 1.14 -22.77
CA MET A 124 3.18 -0.02 -22.71
C MET A 124 4.04 -0.16 -23.96
N ARG A 125 3.47 0.00 -25.16
CA ARG A 125 4.26 -0.04 -26.40
C ARG A 125 5.32 1.07 -26.44
N LYS A 126 4.97 2.27 -26.01
CA LYS A 126 5.86 3.42 -25.99
C LYS A 126 7.01 3.24 -24.99
N PHE A 127 6.74 2.82 -23.76
CA PHE A 127 7.81 2.56 -22.78
C PHE A 127 8.72 1.39 -23.18
N ARG A 128 8.19 0.37 -23.88
CA ARG A 128 8.99 -0.73 -24.42
C ARG A 128 9.88 -0.30 -25.61
N ALA A 129 9.48 0.72 -26.36
CA ALA A 129 10.27 1.24 -27.48
C ALA A 129 11.48 2.04 -27.00
N VAL A 130 11.47 2.53 -25.76
CA VAL A 130 12.62 3.25 -25.17
C VAL A 130 13.78 2.27 -24.99
N SER A 131 14.93 2.63 -25.53
CA SER A 131 16.16 1.84 -25.40
C SER A 131 16.56 1.69 -23.92
N ALA A 132 16.94 0.48 -23.52
CA ALA A 132 17.38 0.21 -22.16
C ALA A 132 18.61 1.03 -21.75
N ASP A 133 19.49 1.31 -22.71
CA ASP A 133 20.75 2.03 -22.48
C ASP A 133 20.59 3.57 -22.60
N SER A 134 19.40 4.05 -22.96
CA SER A 134 19.10 5.47 -23.00
C SER A 134 18.96 6.06 -21.59
N LYS A 135 19.03 7.39 -21.50
CA LYS A 135 18.81 8.13 -20.24
C LYS A 135 17.41 7.91 -19.66
N GLN A 136 16.44 7.55 -20.50
CA GLN A 136 15.06 7.28 -20.12
C GLN A 136 14.81 5.80 -19.81
N GLY A 137 15.74 4.91 -20.16
CA GLY A 137 15.57 3.47 -20.13
C GLY A 137 15.20 2.91 -18.76
N THR A 138 15.85 3.38 -17.72
CA THR A 138 15.61 2.94 -16.34
C THR A 138 14.23 3.33 -15.85
N ASP A 139 13.82 4.59 -16.05
CA ASP A 139 12.50 5.07 -15.68
C ASP A 139 11.39 4.45 -16.53
N ALA A 140 11.65 4.23 -17.83
CA ALA A 140 10.72 3.54 -18.71
C ALA A 140 10.50 2.08 -18.28
N ALA A 141 11.53 1.37 -17.86
CA ALA A 141 11.44 0.02 -17.33
C ALA A 141 10.64 -0.02 -16.01
N TRP A 142 10.87 0.94 -15.10
CA TRP A 142 10.11 1.05 -13.87
C TRP A 142 8.61 1.26 -14.13
N VAL A 143 8.26 2.18 -15.02
CA VAL A 143 6.84 2.43 -15.39
C VAL A 143 6.21 1.23 -16.09
N ALA A 144 6.94 0.61 -17.02
CA ALA A 144 6.45 -0.59 -17.70
C ALA A 144 6.18 -1.71 -16.69
N ALA A 145 7.03 -1.87 -15.66
CA ALA A 145 6.79 -2.83 -14.58
C ALA A 145 5.49 -2.52 -13.82
N VAL A 146 5.20 -1.26 -13.52
CA VAL A 146 3.94 -0.85 -12.90
C VAL A 146 2.74 -1.24 -13.77
N LEU A 147 2.82 -1.01 -15.09
CA LEU A 147 1.74 -1.35 -16.03
C LEU A 147 1.53 -2.86 -16.15
N HIS A 148 2.61 -3.65 -16.17
CA HIS A 148 2.53 -5.12 -16.15
C HIS A 148 1.93 -5.64 -14.83
N ALA A 149 2.34 -5.08 -13.68
CA ALA A 149 1.79 -5.43 -12.38
C ALA A 149 0.29 -5.18 -12.27
N GLN A 150 -0.23 -4.09 -12.89
CA GLN A 150 -1.66 -3.81 -12.96
C GLN A 150 -2.46 -4.88 -13.71
N ARG A 151 -1.79 -5.61 -14.61
CA ARG A 151 -2.36 -6.72 -15.38
C ARG A 151 -2.10 -8.08 -14.73
N GLU A 152 -1.50 -8.10 -13.56
CA GLU A 152 -1.09 -9.34 -12.87
C GLU A 152 -0.03 -10.14 -13.66
N GLU A 153 0.66 -9.49 -14.58
CA GLU A 153 1.76 -10.04 -15.37
C GLU A 153 3.07 -9.94 -14.57
N TYR A 154 3.12 -10.63 -13.41
CA TYR A 154 4.16 -10.45 -12.40
C TYR A 154 5.57 -10.80 -12.90
N ALA A 155 5.71 -11.88 -13.67
CA ALA A 155 7.01 -12.29 -14.19
C ALA A 155 7.65 -11.24 -15.09
N GLN A 156 6.84 -10.57 -15.94
CA GLN A 156 7.29 -9.48 -16.81
C GLN A 156 7.66 -8.25 -15.99
N ALA A 157 6.84 -7.91 -15.00
CA ALA A 157 7.09 -6.78 -14.11
C ALA A 157 8.39 -6.97 -13.30
N ILE A 158 8.63 -8.17 -12.78
CA ILE A 158 9.86 -8.56 -12.06
C ILE A 158 11.09 -8.34 -12.95
N GLY A 159 11.09 -8.88 -14.18
CA GLY A 159 12.21 -8.73 -15.09
C GLY A 159 12.52 -7.29 -15.46
N LEU A 160 11.49 -6.44 -15.59
CA LEU A 160 11.65 -5.02 -15.86
C LEU A 160 12.24 -4.25 -14.65
N LEU A 161 11.79 -4.56 -13.43
CA LEU A 161 12.35 -3.94 -12.22
C LEU A 161 13.78 -4.40 -11.96
N GLN A 162 14.10 -5.65 -12.19
CA GLN A 162 15.47 -6.15 -12.08
C GLN A 162 16.39 -5.38 -13.03
N ARG A 163 15.98 -5.18 -14.27
CA ARG A 163 16.72 -4.37 -15.24
C ARG A 163 16.85 -2.90 -14.79
N ALA A 164 15.79 -2.30 -14.28
CA ALA A 164 15.86 -0.94 -13.76
C ALA A 164 16.86 -0.83 -12.57
N LEU A 165 16.96 -1.88 -11.76
CA LEU A 165 17.88 -1.95 -10.62
C LEU A 165 19.34 -2.28 -10.99
N GLU A 166 19.65 -2.56 -12.25
CA GLU A 166 21.04 -2.61 -12.75
C GLU A 166 21.70 -1.23 -12.72
N ARG A 167 20.89 -0.16 -12.84
CA ARG A 167 21.35 1.23 -12.78
C ARG A 167 20.51 2.04 -11.74
N PRO A 168 20.62 1.69 -10.45
CA PRO A 168 19.73 2.21 -9.42
C PRO A 168 19.82 3.73 -9.24
N ASP A 169 20.98 4.32 -9.50
CA ASP A 169 21.22 5.76 -9.38
C ASP A 169 20.55 6.58 -10.47
N GLU A 170 20.14 5.96 -11.58
CA GLU A 170 19.44 6.64 -12.67
C GLU A 170 17.92 6.71 -12.46
N LEU A 171 17.38 5.92 -11.53
CA LEU A 171 15.95 5.90 -11.24
C LEU A 171 15.41 7.27 -10.81
N GLY A 172 14.44 7.76 -11.54
CA GLY A 172 13.79 9.05 -11.34
C GLY A 172 14.44 10.21 -12.08
N GLN A 173 15.66 10.05 -12.63
CA GLN A 173 16.36 11.15 -13.28
C GLN A 173 15.66 11.64 -14.56
N ALA A 174 15.15 10.72 -15.39
CA ALA A 174 14.44 11.09 -16.60
C ALA A 174 13.11 11.79 -16.30
N CYS A 175 12.39 11.33 -15.28
CA CYS A 175 11.17 11.98 -14.80
C CYS A 175 11.46 13.39 -14.26
N GLN A 176 12.50 13.55 -13.44
CA GLN A 176 12.91 14.84 -12.88
C GLN A 176 13.37 15.83 -13.96
N ALA A 177 14.04 15.37 -15.02
CA ALA A 177 14.44 16.21 -16.16
C ALA A 177 13.23 16.87 -16.86
N HIS A 178 12.03 16.35 -16.65
CA HIS A 178 10.78 16.90 -17.17
C HIS A 178 9.88 17.50 -16.07
N ASP A 179 10.45 17.88 -14.93
CA ASP A 179 9.72 18.45 -13.78
C ASP A 179 8.52 17.57 -13.32
N PHE A 180 8.68 16.26 -13.44
CA PHE A 180 7.63 15.30 -13.14
C PHE A 180 8.12 14.21 -12.17
N THR A 181 7.32 13.93 -11.14
CA THR A 181 7.59 12.82 -10.22
C THR A 181 6.36 11.94 -10.13
N PRO A 182 6.36 10.78 -10.79
CA PRO A 182 5.25 9.83 -10.68
C PRO A 182 5.17 9.26 -9.27
N LYS A 183 3.93 9.07 -8.80
CA LYS A 183 3.64 8.46 -7.50
C LYS A 183 2.68 7.31 -7.68
N VAL A 184 3.04 6.14 -7.17
CA VAL A 184 2.23 4.92 -7.24
C VAL A 184 1.95 4.45 -5.83
N GLN A 185 0.68 4.30 -5.48
CA GLN A 185 0.31 3.74 -4.18
C GLN A 185 0.29 2.21 -4.25
N VAL A 186 1.02 1.58 -3.33
CA VAL A 186 1.09 0.12 -3.19
C VAL A 186 0.74 -0.24 -1.75
N SER A 187 -0.10 -1.25 -1.56
CA SER A 187 -0.32 -1.85 -0.25
C SER A 187 0.83 -2.80 0.03
N VAL A 188 1.63 -2.46 1.01
CA VAL A 188 2.83 -3.20 1.42
C VAL A 188 2.47 -4.27 2.45
N THR A 189 1.69 -3.91 3.45
CA THR A 189 1.05 -4.86 4.38
C THR A 189 -0.44 -4.55 4.44
N PRO A 190 -1.27 -5.40 5.09
CA PRO A 190 -2.70 -5.10 5.27
C PRO A 190 -2.98 -3.72 5.89
N GLU A 191 -2.07 -3.25 6.74
CA GLU A 191 -2.19 -2.01 7.52
C GLU A 191 -1.39 -0.84 6.95
N VAL A 192 -0.47 -1.10 6.00
CA VAL A 192 0.50 -0.13 5.51
C VAL A 192 0.41 0.03 4.00
N ASP A 193 0.05 1.23 3.57
CA ASP A 193 0.21 1.67 2.19
C ASP A 193 1.47 2.53 2.06
N ALA A 194 2.25 2.29 1.01
CA ALA A 194 3.39 3.10 0.63
C ALA A 194 3.10 3.89 -0.65
N MET A 195 3.63 5.10 -0.70
CA MET A 195 3.65 5.90 -1.92
C MET A 195 5.03 5.73 -2.57
N MET A 196 5.08 4.99 -3.66
CA MET A 196 6.33 4.73 -4.36
C MET A 196 6.59 5.76 -5.45
N VAL A 197 7.83 6.18 -5.53
CA VAL A 197 8.41 7.01 -6.58
C VAL A 197 9.56 6.25 -7.23
N PRO A 198 10.01 6.58 -8.45
CA PRO A 198 11.11 5.86 -9.09
C PRO A 198 12.43 6.17 -8.36
N THR A 199 12.74 5.38 -7.35
CA THR A 199 13.99 5.35 -6.59
C THR A 199 14.42 3.91 -6.37
N ALA A 200 15.69 3.68 -6.10
CA ALA A 200 16.21 2.33 -5.83
C ALA A 200 15.48 1.64 -4.67
N ALA A 201 15.23 2.35 -3.58
CA ALA A 201 14.54 1.82 -2.41
C ALA A 201 13.09 1.40 -2.76
N SER A 202 12.33 2.28 -3.40
CA SER A 202 10.96 1.97 -3.85
C SER A 202 10.90 0.86 -4.89
N ALA A 203 11.87 0.80 -5.80
CA ALA A 203 11.94 -0.25 -6.81
C ALA A 203 12.21 -1.62 -6.18
N ARG A 204 13.09 -1.71 -5.17
CA ARG A 204 13.34 -2.95 -4.42
C ARG A 204 12.14 -3.39 -3.60
N LEU A 205 11.46 -2.46 -2.92
CA LEU A 205 10.22 -2.75 -2.22
C LEU A 205 9.17 -3.32 -3.18
N PHE A 206 8.98 -2.65 -4.32
CA PHE A 206 8.02 -3.11 -5.32
C PHE A 206 8.41 -4.46 -5.94
N LEU A 207 9.70 -4.69 -6.17
CA LEU A 207 10.20 -5.99 -6.64
C LEU A 207 9.86 -7.11 -5.66
N ALA A 208 10.05 -6.88 -4.36
CA ALA A 208 9.71 -7.87 -3.33
C ALA A 208 8.19 -8.16 -3.29
N GLU A 209 7.34 -7.14 -3.39
CA GLU A 209 5.89 -7.30 -3.47
C GLU A 209 5.46 -8.13 -4.69
N LEU A 210 6.11 -7.90 -5.85
CA LEU A 210 5.84 -8.68 -7.05
C LEU A 210 6.33 -10.12 -6.95
N GLN A 211 7.50 -10.35 -6.36
CA GLN A 211 8.04 -11.69 -6.10
C GLN A 211 7.11 -12.48 -5.17
N GLN A 212 6.62 -11.85 -4.09
CA GLN A 212 5.62 -12.45 -3.20
C GLN A 212 4.31 -12.77 -3.95
N SER A 213 3.82 -11.82 -4.76
CA SER A 213 2.60 -12.01 -5.57
C SER A 213 2.75 -13.11 -6.62
N ASN A 214 3.97 -13.33 -7.10
CA ASN A 214 4.33 -14.40 -8.03
C ASN A 214 4.59 -15.75 -7.34
N GLY A 215 4.50 -15.80 -5.99
CA GLY A 215 4.68 -17.01 -5.19
C GLY A 215 6.12 -17.30 -4.75
N ASP A 216 7.06 -16.40 -5.02
CA ASP A 216 8.47 -16.54 -4.64
C ASP A 216 8.79 -15.71 -3.38
N SER A 217 8.26 -16.14 -2.24
CA SER A 217 8.50 -15.49 -0.93
C SER A 217 9.98 -15.49 -0.54
N LYS A 218 10.75 -16.48 -1.00
CA LYS A 218 12.18 -16.55 -0.70
C LYS A 218 12.98 -15.46 -1.43
N ALA A 219 12.70 -15.23 -2.70
CA ALA A 219 13.29 -14.12 -3.45
C ALA A 219 12.86 -12.78 -2.87
N ALA A 220 11.61 -12.62 -2.48
CA ALA A 220 11.10 -11.41 -1.85
C ALA A 220 11.84 -11.09 -0.55
N LEU A 221 12.01 -12.08 0.34
CA LEU A 221 12.79 -11.94 1.57
C LEU A 221 14.24 -11.53 1.29
N ALA A 222 14.89 -12.17 0.31
CA ALA A 222 16.26 -11.83 -0.07
C ALA A 222 16.37 -10.39 -0.60
N THR A 223 15.41 -9.96 -1.43
CA THR A 223 15.35 -8.60 -1.97
C THR A 223 15.21 -7.56 -0.86
N LEU A 224 14.30 -7.76 0.10
CA LEU A 224 14.11 -6.83 1.23
C LEU A 224 15.30 -6.86 2.19
N ALA A 225 15.86 -8.04 2.47
CA ALA A 225 17.04 -8.17 3.31
C ALA A 225 18.23 -7.41 2.73
N GLN A 226 18.45 -7.50 1.41
CA GLN A 226 19.49 -6.75 0.73
C GLN A 226 19.20 -5.24 0.77
N ALA A 227 17.97 -4.83 0.49
CA ALA A 227 17.57 -3.43 0.51
C ALA A 227 17.78 -2.78 1.91
N LEU A 228 17.50 -3.52 2.98
CA LEU A 228 17.75 -3.07 4.36
C LEU A 228 19.24 -3.02 4.69
N ALA A 229 20.07 -3.90 4.10
CA ALA A 229 21.52 -3.88 4.28
C ALA A 229 22.21 -2.73 3.53
N ASP A 230 21.66 -2.34 2.38
CA ASP A 230 22.21 -1.28 1.53
C ASP A 230 21.84 0.13 2.01
N GLN A 231 21.08 0.26 3.11
CA GLN A 231 20.79 1.57 3.67
C GLN A 231 22.07 2.21 4.23
N PRO A 232 22.28 3.51 4.00
CA PRO A 232 23.47 4.20 4.50
C PRO A 232 23.60 4.11 6.02
N GLU A 233 24.81 3.89 6.50
CA GLU A 233 25.08 3.90 7.92
C GLU A 233 24.69 5.24 8.56
N GLY A 234 24.04 5.18 9.72
CA GLY A 234 23.60 6.36 10.46
C GLY A 234 22.27 6.98 9.99
N GLN A 235 21.59 6.38 9.00
CA GLN A 235 20.21 6.70 8.69
C GLN A 235 19.26 5.78 9.46
N ASP A 236 18.10 6.34 9.84
CA ASP A 236 17.03 5.54 10.40
C ASP A 236 16.54 4.52 9.37
N ILE A 237 16.30 3.30 9.81
CA ILE A 237 15.78 2.24 8.97
C ILE A 237 14.39 2.66 8.44
N ASP A 238 14.18 2.51 7.12
CA ASP A 238 12.87 2.78 6.52
C ASP A 238 11.80 1.86 7.16
N PRO A 239 10.86 2.41 7.94
CA PRO A 239 9.88 1.61 8.65
C PRO A 239 8.89 0.90 7.72
N VAL A 240 8.68 1.39 6.48
CA VAL A 240 7.83 0.73 5.49
C VAL A 240 8.49 -0.55 4.99
N MET A 241 9.77 -0.47 4.64
CA MET A 241 10.54 -1.63 4.21
C MET A 241 10.70 -2.65 5.33
N LEU A 242 10.89 -2.17 6.56
CA LEU A 242 10.98 -3.02 7.74
C LEU A 242 9.64 -3.69 8.06
N ALA A 243 8.50 -3.02 7.87
CA ALA A 243 7.17 -3.62 8.03
C ALA A 243 6.93 -4.74 7.00
N ALA A 244 7.26 -4.49 5.72
CA ALA A 244 7.19 -5.49 4.66
C ALA A 244 8.05 -6.72 4.97
N PHE A 245 9.28 -6.49 5.41
CA PHE A 245 10.19 -7.58 5.78
C PHE A 245 9.67 -8.37 6.98
N GLY A 246 9.13 -7.68 8.00
CA GLY A 246 8.57 -8.32 9.20
C GLY A 246 7.32 -9.17 8.90
N GLU A 247 6.40 -8.66 8.07
CA GLU A 247 5.24 -9.44 7.61
C GLU A 247 5.69 -10.71 6.89
N LEU A 248 6.55 -10.53 5.88
CA LEU A 248 6.98 -11.63 5.03
C LEU A 248 7.81 -12.68 5.80
N ALA A 249 8.70 -12.25 6.70
CA ALA A 249 9.48 -13.14 7.56
C ALA A 249 8.57 -13.96 8.49
N THR A 250 7.53 -13.32 9.04
CA THR A 250 6.55 -13.99 9.90
C THR A 250 5.75 -15.02 9.10
N ASP A 251 5.25 -14.66 7.93
CA ASP A 251 4.42 -15.54 7.11
C ASP A 251 5.20 -16.72 6.52
N ALA A 252 6.48 -16.50 6.16
CA ALA A 252 7.35 -17.55 5.68
C ALA A 252 7.85 -18.49 6.80
N GLY A 253 7.89 -18.02 8.04
CA GLY A 253 8.41 -18.78 9.18
C GLY A 253 9.92 -19.05 9.13
N GLU A 254 10.67 -18.27 8.31
CA GLU A 254 12.11 -18.44 8.13
C GLU A 254 12.88 -17.90 9.33
N ALA A 255 13.52 -18.79 10.11
CA ALA A 255 14.15 -18.45 11.39
C ALA A 255 15.20 -17.32 11.30
N ASP A 256 16.05 -17.36 10.25
CA ASP A 256 17.10 -16.35 10.05
C ASP A 256 16.49 -14.97 9.70
N ALA A 257 15.44 -14.93 8.89
CA ALA A 257 14.73 -13.71 8.54
C ALA A 257 14.03 -13.13 9.77
N ILE A 258 13.37 -13.96 10.57
CA ILE A 258 12.73 -13.57 11.83
C ILE A 258 13.78 -13.01 12.81
N HIS A 259 14.90 -13.69 12.98
CA HIS A 259 15.98 -13.21 13.85
C HIS A 259 16.49 -11.83 13.40
N ARG A 260 16.80 -11.69 12.11
CA ARG A 260 17.26 -10.43 11.53
C ARG A 260 16.23 -9.31 11.70
N PHE A 261 14.94 -9.60 11.45
CA PHE A 261 13.86 -8.65 11.66
C PHE A 261 13.80 -8.18 13.12
N ASN A 262 13.86 -9.11 14.08
CA ASN A 262 13.81 -8.78 15.51
C ASN A 262 15.00 -7.92 15.94
N VAL A 263 16.19 -8.12 15.36
CA VAL A 263 17.36 -7.26 15.59
C VAL A 263 17.14 -5.85 15.05
N LEU A 264 16.71 -5.74 13.78
CA LEU A 264 16.47 -4.44 13.12
C LEU A 264 15.33 -3.65 13.77
N ALA A 265 14.30 -4.33 14.27
CA ALA A 265 13.15 -3.72 14.92
C ALA A 265 13.34 -3.49 16.43
N ALA A 266 14.54 -3.75 17.00
CA ALA A 266 14.75 -3.73 18.45
C ALA A 266 14.40 -2.40 19.10
N ASP A 267 14.84 -1.31 18.50
CA ASP A 267 14.72 0.05 19.02
C ASP A 267 13.58 0.87 18.39
N ILE A 268 12.70 0.20 17.59
CA ILE A 268 11.58 0.88 16.95
C ILE A 268 10.58 1.40 18.00
N GLY A 269 10.40 2.71 18.01
CA GLY A 269 9.37 3.40 18.80
C GLY A 269 8.00 3.34 18.18
N ASN A 270 6.99 3.90 18.87
CA ASN A 270 5.61 4.00 18.37
C ASN A 270 5.30 5.39 17.79
N ASP A 271 6.11 5.89 16.85
CA ASP A 271 6.03 7.27 16.37
C ASP A 271 4.97 7.48 15.29
N THR A 272 4.91 6.61 14.32
CA THR A 272 3.95 6.66 13.20
C THR A 272 3.09 5.40 13.14
N ARG A 273 2.07 5.41 12.27
CA ARG A 273 1.25 4.22 12.01
C ARG A 273 2.08 3.03 11.51
N VAL A 274 3.11 3.30 10.70
CA VAL A 274 3.99 2.25 10.17
C VAL A 274 4.83 1.63 11.27
N HIS A 275 5.37 2.46 12.17
CA HIS A 275 6.09 1.96 13.35
C HIS A 275 5.21 1.05 14.23
N THR A 276 3.90 1.39 14.37
CA THR A 276 2.96 0.52 15.09
C THR A 276 2.80 -0.84 14.40
N ALA A 277 2.79 -0.88 13.06
CA ALA A 277 2.74 -2.13 12.31
C ALA A 277 4.03 -2.96 12.49
N VAL A 278 5.20 -2.31 12.45
CA VAL A 278 6.49 -2.99 12.75
C VAL A 278 6.47 -3.61 14.16
N MET A 279 5.99 -2.85 15.16
CA MET A 279 5.85 -3.38 16.53
C MET A 279 4.90 -4.58 16.59
N PHE A 280 3.80 -4.55 15.82
CA PHE A 280 2.88 -5.68 15.74
C PHE A 280 3.54 -6.94 15.19
N TYR A 281 4.23 -6.85 14.05
CA TYR A 281 4.94 -7.99 13.47
C TYR A 281 6.06 -8.49 14.39
N ARG A 282 6.80 -7.60 15.03
CA ARG A 282 7.80 -7.99 16.04
C ARG A 282 7.18 -8.75 17.20
N ALA A 283 6.07 -8.26 17.74
CA ALA A 283 5.39 -8.95 18.82
C ALA A 283 4.84 -10.32 18.37
N LYS A 284 4.37 -10.43 17.12
CA LYS A 284 3.90 -11.68 16.53
C LYS A 284 5.02 -12.71 16.45
N THR A 285 6.20 -12.33 15.94
CA THR A 285 7.38 -13.23 15.90
C THR A 285 7.84 -13.66 17.29
N LEU A 286 7.87 -12.73 18.27
CA LEU A 286 8.21 -13.05 19.65
C LEU A 286 7.20 -14.00 20.30
N PHE A 287 5.91 -13.81 20.04
CA PHE A 287 4.85 -14.70 20.51
C PHE A 287 4.98 -16.12 19.94
N GLU A 288 5.25 -16.24 18.62
CA GLU A 288 5.46 -17.53 17.94
C GLU A 288 6.70 -18.26 18.48
N GLN A 289 7.72 -17.51 18.89
CA GLN A 289 8.91 -18.03 19.57
C GLN A 289 8.67 -18.32 21.07
N GLN A 290 7.44 -18.17 21.56
CA GLN A 290 7.06 -18.35 22.97
C GLN A 290 7.75 -17.38 23.95
N LEU A 291 8.28 -16.28 23.46
CA LEU A 291 8.89 -15.20 24.24
C LEU A 291 7.81 -14.22 24.72
N PHE A 292 6.86 -14.72 25.51
CA PHE A 292 5.63 -14.01 25.84
C PHE A 292 5.82 -12.69 26.60
N ASP A 293 6.75 -12.64 27.57
CA ASP A 293 7.03 -11.39 28.29
C ASP A 293 7.68 -10.35 27.37
N ALA A 294 8.53 -10.78 26.42
CA ALA A 294 9.09 -9.90 25.41
C ALA A 294 8.00 -9.40 24.43
N ALA A 295 7.11 -10.28 23.96
CA ALA A 295 5.97 -9.88 23.15
C ALA A 295 5.08 -8.85 23.88
N LEU A 296 4.81 -9.06 25.16
CA LEU A 296 4.00 -8.16 25.98
C LEU A 296 4.67 -6.79 26.16
N SER A 297 6.02 -6.74 26.28
CA SER A 297 6.77 -5.50 26.37
C SER A 297 6.66 -4.62 25.10
N VAL A 298 6.43 -5.23 23.93
CA VAL A 298 6.19 -4.55 22.65
C VAL A 298 4.72 -4.18 22.46
N LEU A 299 3.78 -5.10 22.74
CA LEU A 299 2.35 -4.90 22.52
C LEU A 299 1.75 -3.79 23.40
N THR A 300 2.23 -3.67 24.64
CA THR A 300 1.69 -2.69 25.58
C THR A 300 1.95 -1.25 25.14
N PRO A 301 3.17 -0.83 24.78
CA PRO A 301 3.42 0.52 24.25
C PRO A 301 2.78 0.73 22.85
N ALA A 302 2.65 -0.31 22.02
CA ALA A 302 1.98 -0.20 20.72
C ALA A 302 0.52 0.31 20.85
N LEU A 303 -0.20 -0.09 21.91
CA LEU A 303 -1.59 0.33 22.18
C LEU A 303 -1.72 1.70 22.87
N ARG A 304 -0.63 2.36 23.26
CA ARG A 304 -0.68 3.68 23.93
C ARG A 304 -1.10 4.79 22.97
N ARG A 305 -0.68 4.72 21.72
CA ARG A 305 -1.09 5.69 20.68
C ARG A 305 -2.24 5.11 19.86
N LYS A 306 -3.37 5.80 19.87
CA LYS A 306 -4.57 5.42 19.11
C LYS A 306 -4.87 6.37 17.96
N LYS A 307 -4.46 7.64 18.11
CA LYS A 307 -4.67 8.65 17.08
C LYS A 307 -3.85 8.27 15.84
N ASP A 308 -4.46 8.40 14.67
CA ASP A 308 -3.87 8.12 13.36
C ASP A 308 -3.42 6.65 13.16
N ARG A 309 -3.98 5.72 13.96
CA ARG A 309 -3.79 4.27 13.82
C ARG A 309 -5.05 3.62 13.25
N ALA A 310 -4.87 2.66 12.35
CA ALA A 310 -5.97 1.87 11.83
C ALA A 310 -6.67 1.12 12.99
N PRO A 311 -7.99 1.22 13.14
CA PRO A 311 -8.73 0.49 14.18
C PRO A 311 -8.50 -1.01 14.10
N GLU A 312 -8.36 -1.55 12.89
CA GLU A 312 -8.09 -2.96 12.60
C GLU A 312 -6.76 -3.39 13.24
N LEU A 313 -5.68 -2.65 12.97
CA LEU A 313 -4.37 -2.93 13.56
C LEU A 313 -4.40 -2.88 15.10
N LEU A 314 -5.09 -1.88 15.67
CA LEU A 314 -5.20 -1.79 17.14
C LEU A 314 -5.98 -2.96 17.73
N ARG A 315 -6.96 -3.49 17.01
CA ARG A 315 -7.71 -4.69 17.37
C ARG A 315 -6.83 -5.93 17.34
N ASP A 316 -6.04 -6.10 16.27
CA ASP A 316 -5.13 -7.22 16.10
C ASP A 316 -4.06 -7.23 17.19
N ILE A 317 -3.46 -6.06 17.50
CA ILE A 317 -2.51 -5.90 18.60
C ILE A 317 -3.16 -6.25 19.93
N ARG A 318 -4.42 -5.84 20.17
CA ARG A 318 -5.15 -6.14 21.42
C ARG A 318 -5.45 -7.62 21.53
N PHE A 319 -5.89 -8.25 20.45
CA PHE A 319 -6.15 -9.68 20.43
C PHE A 319 -4.87 -10.49 20.70
N LEU A 320 -3.77 -10.15 20.03
CA LEU A 320 -2.46 -10.79 20.25
C LEU A 320 -1.99 -10.59 21.70
N ARG A 321 -2.21 -9.40 22.29
CA ARG A 321 -1.89 -9.16 23.71
C ARG A 321 -2.75 -10.00 24.63
N GLY A 322 -4.03 -10.15 24.32
CA GLY A 322 -4.93 -11.08 25.06
C GLY A 322 -4.42 -12.51 25.03
N LYS A 323 -4.02 -13.00 23.85
CA LYS A 323 -3.38 -14.33 23.70
C LYS A 323 -2.07 -14.44 24.47
N THR A 324 -1.27 -13.39 24.48
CA THR A 324 -0.01 -13.33 25.23
C THR A 324 -0.29 -13.41 26.75
N TYR A 325 -1.31 -12.69 27.26
CA TYR A 325 -1.71 -12.79 28.65
C TYR A 325 -2.26 -14.20 29.00
N GLU A 326 -3.00 -14.82 28.08
CA GLU A 326 -3.51 -16.20 28.28
C GLU A 326 -2.33 -17.18 28.40
N ALA A 327 -1.32 -17.10 27.52
CA ALA A 327 -0.13 -17.92 27.59
C ALA A 327 0.68 -17.72 28.88
N LEU A 328 0.66 -16.52 29.45
CA LEU A 328 1.25 -16.21 30.74
C LEU A 328 0.36 -16.53 31.97
N ASN A 329 -0.78 -17.22 31.76
CA ASN A 329 -1.79 -17.48 32.79
C ASN A 329 -2.40 -16.23 33.45
N ARG A 330 -2.31 -15.07 32.81
CA ARG A 330 -2.88 -13.80 33.28
C ARG A 330 -4.32 -13.63 32.79
N ARG A 331 -5.21 -14.57 33.19
CA ARG A 331 -6.58 -14.72 32.66
C ARG A 331 -7.42 -13.44 32.72
N ALA A 332 -7.32 -12.67 33.82
CA ALA A 332 -8.12 -11.45 33.96
C ALA A 332 -7.77 -10.37 32.95
N GLN A 333 -6.45 -10.23 32.63
CA GLN A 333 -5.98 -9.30 31.60
C GLN A 333 -6.35 -9.80 30.20
N ALA A 334 -6.17 -11.08 29.92
CA ALA A 334 -6.57 -11.72 28.67
C ALA A 334 -8.05 -11.47 28.37
N ARG A 335 -8.92 -11.80 29.34
CA ARG A 335 -10.38 -11.63 29.20
C ARG A 335 -10.75 -10.17 28.92
N ARG A 336 -10.14 -9.20 29.59
CA ARG A 336 -10.38 -7.77 29.38
C ARG A 336 -10.05 -7.35 27.94
N ASP A 337 -8.91 -7.81 27.41
CA ASP A 337 -8.53 -7.51 26.04
C ASP A 337 -9.48 -8.16 25.02
N PHE A 338 -9.86 -9.41 25.25
CA PHE A 338 -10.82 -10.11 24.38
C PHE A 338 -12.22 -9.48 24.42
N GLU A 339 -12.72 -9.08 25.60
CA GLU A 339 -14.00 -8.39 25.71
C GLU A 339 -14.01 -7.05 24.96
N GLN A 340 -12.88 -6.33 24.95
CA GLN A 340 -12.73 -5.10 24.15
C GLN A 340 -12.75 -5.39 22.65
N VAL A 341 -12.06 -6.44 22.20
CA VAL A 341 -12.09 -6.86 20.78
C VAL A 341 -13.52 -7.26 20.40
N TYR A 342 -14.19 -8.07 21.21
CA TYR A 342 -15.57 -8.50 20.97
C TYR A 342 -16.54 -7.32 20.93
N ALA A 343 -16.38 -6.34 21.81
CA ALA A 343 -17.22 -5.14 21.83
C ALA A 343 -17.01 -4.27 20.56
N GLU A 344 -15.82 -4.32 19.98
CA GLU A 344 -15.51 -3.62 18.74
C GLU A 344 -15.93 -4.41 17.50
N ASP A 345 -15.80 -5.73 17.53
CA ASP A 345 -16.07 -6.63 16.41
C ASP A 345 -16.43 -8.03 16.94
N PRO A 346 -17.74 -8.34 17.10
CA PRO A 346 -18.18 -9.64 17.57
C PRO A 346 -17.86 -10.81 16.63
N GLU A 347 -17.61 -10.52 15.35
CA GLU A 347 -17.28 -11.51 14.33
C GLU A 347 -15.74 -11.61 14.08
N TYR A 348 -14.93 -10.94 14.93
CA TYR A 348 -13.49 -11.05 14.86
C TYR A 348 -13.07 -12.51 15.03
N ASP A 349 -12.23 -13.00 14.11
CA ASP A 349 -11.86 -14.42 14.07
C ASP A 349 -11.21 -14.87 15.38
N GLY A 350 -11.66 -16.01 15.90
CA GLY A 350 -11.19 -16.58 17.15
C GLY A 350 -11.66 -15.89 18.44
N ILE A 351 -12.37 -14.75 18.37
CA ILE A 351 -12.75 -14.00 19.59
C ILE A 351 -13.78 -14.74 20.44
N ARG A 352 -14.76 -15.38 19.79
CA ARG A 352 -15.79 -16.17 20.50
C ARG A 352 -15.14 -17.35 21.22
N GLN A 353 -14.23 -18.06 20.55
CA GLN A 353 -13.48 -19.15 21.16
C GLN A 353 -12.65 -18.68 22.37
N ALA A 354 -11.96 -17.53 22.23
CA ALA A 354 -11.15 -16.96 23.30
C ALA A 354 -11.97 -16.55 24.52
N LEU A 355 -13.25 -16.20 24.35
CA LEU A 355 -14.19 -15.85 25.41
C LEU A 355 -14.98 -17.05 25.93
N GLY A 356 -14.93 -18.21 25.26
CA GLY A 356 -15.73 -19.39 25.61
C GLY A 356 -17.21 -19.27 25.23
N LEU A 357 -17.53 -18.53 24.13
CA LEU A 357 -18.88 -18.27 23.62
C LEU A 357 -19.26 -19.19 22.46
#